data_5449f161c2f43454261a3470c7d35065
#
_entry.id   5449f161c2f43454261a3470c7d35065
#
_cell.length_a   1.000
_cell.length_b   1.000
_cell.length_c   1.000
_cell.angle_alpha   90.00
_cell.angle_beta   90.00
_cell.angle_gamma   90.00
#
_symmetry.space_group_name_H-M   'P 1'
#
loop_
_entity.id
_entity.type
_entity.pdbx_description
1 polymer ?
#
loop_
_entity_poly.entity_id
_entity_poly.type
_entity_poly.pdbx_seq_one_letter_code
_entity_poly.pdbx_strand_id
1 'polypeptide(L)'
;MDIIAAIAEELQIKKGQAEAAVKLIDEGNTIPFIARYRKEATGSLNDEVLRNLFDRLTYLRNLEDKKQTVLASIEEQGKLTDELKKAILEAQTQVAVDDLYRPYRPKRRTRATIAKEKGLEPLAQTILAQESSVDIMAEAAKYVDAEKAVADEAAALAGAKDIIAENVSDNAGYRTKIRELTMQKGRLISTAKDPKAESVYEMYYEFDEALSKVAGHRTLAINRGEKEKILTVKIEAPTEDIIKYLKKQVITNDGAPTAAVLTEVVEDAYDRLIAPAIEREIRNNLTEEAEDGAIKVFGKNLEQLLMQPPIAGQVVLGWDPAFRTGCKISVVDPTGKVLDTTVIYPTAPQNKVEEAKTVIKKLIDKHHVTLISLGNGTASRESEQVIVELLKEIPVKVQYIIVNEAGASVYSASKLATEEFPNFDVGQRSATSMARRLQDPLAELVKIDDISLATTVMAHQNSSQVRDLTSGSLDLGYLLSHLLLHLSGNGLTIQQLIMLFFHIIDCLLLINV
;
A
#
# COMPACT_ATOMS: atom_id res chain seq x y z
N MET A 1 21.74 16.82 -11.02
CA MET A 1 20.68 16.67 -12.07
C MET A 1 19.90 17.98 -12.18
N ASP A 2 19.48 18.42 -13.38
CA ASP A 2 18.49 19.52 -13.50
C ASP A 2 17.07 18.93 -13.27
N ILE A 3 16.65 18.96 -11.99
CA ILE A 3 15.36 18.40 -11.55
C ILE A 3 14.19 19.02 -12.33
N ILE A 4 14.24 20.33 -12.58
CA ILE A 4 13.16 21.04 -13.28
C ILE A 4 13.05 20.58 -14.74
N ALA A 5 14.20 20.42 -15.41
CA ALA A 5 14.22 19.91 -16.78
C ALA A 5 13.69 18.47 -16.85
N ALA A 6 14.09 17.60 -15.91
CA ALA A 6 13.60 16.23 -15.85
C ALA A 6 12.07 16.15 -15.64
N ILE A 7 11.54 16.94 -14.70
CA ILE A 7 10.09 17.01 -14.46
C ILE A 7 9.34 17.54 -15.68
N ALA A 8 9.87 18.57 -16.32
CA ALA A 8 9.23 19.16 -17.51
C ALA A 8 9.13 18.16 -18.67
N GLU A 9 10.18 17.37 -18.88
CA GLU A 9 10.21 16.31 -19.89
C GLU A 9 9.25 15.17 -19.55
N GLU A 10 9.30 14.65 -18.33
CA GLU A 10 8.45 13.53 -17.87
C GLU A 10 6.95 13.86 -17.93
N LEU A 11 6.57 15.08 -17.52
CA LEU A 11 5.16 15.53 -17.49
C LEU A 11 4.72 16.21 -18.79
N GLN A 12 5.60 16.30 -19.79
CA GLN A 12 5.34 16.94 -21.08
C GLN A 12 4.83 18.37 -20.94
N ILE A 13 5.39 19.14 -20.01
CA ILE A 13 5.10 20.55 -19.77
C ILE A 13 6.30 21.43 -20.14
N LYS A 14 6.08 22.74 -20.30
CA LYS A 14 7.18 23.66 -20.58
C LYS A 14 8.05 23.85 -19.33
N LYS A 15 9.37 23.95 -19.51
CA LYS A 15 10.31 24.18 -18.40
C LYS A 15 9.91 25.36 -17.52
N GLY A 16 9.50 26.48 -18.11
CA GLY A 16 9.04 27.68 -17.37
C GLY A 16 7.77 27.43 -16.53
N GLN A 17 6.89 26.51 -16.95
CA GLN A 17 5.73 26.11 -16.14
C GLN A 17 6.17 25.29 -14.92
N ALA A 18 7.12 24.37 -15.11
CA ALA A 18 7.69 23.59 -14.01
C ALA A 18 8.44 24.52 -13.02
N GLU A 19 9.25 25.47 -13.51
CA GLU A 19 9.95 26.45 -12.67
C GLU A 19 8.99 27.29 -11.82
N ALA A 20 7.93 27.82 -12.43
CA ALA A 20 6.93 28.60 -11.72
C ALA A 20 6.18 27.79 -10.67
N ALA A 21 5.81 26.54 -11.00
CA ALA A 21 5.13 25.65 -10.06
C ALA A 21 6.04 25.28 -8.87
N VAL A 22 7.29 24.90 -9.14
CA VAL A 22 8.29 24.58 -8.09
C VAL A 22 8.53 25.77 -7.17
N LYS A 23 8.69 26.98 -7.75
CA LYS A 23 8.84 28.21 -6.95
C LYS A 23 7.67 28.42 -5.99
N LEU A 24 6.44 28.28 -6.48
CA LEU A 24 5.24 28.45 -5.64
C LEU A 24 5.15 27.37 -4.54
N ILE A 25 5.55 26.14 -4.83
CA ILE A 25 5.62 25.05 -3.86
C ILE A 25 6.66 25.39 -2.78
N ASP A 26 7.83 25.88 -3.16
CA ASP A 26 8.90 26.25 -2.24
C ASP A 26 8.54 27.46 -1.37
N GLU A 27 7.66 28.31 -1.84
CA GLU A 27 7.05 29.40 -1.05
C GLU A 27 6.00 28.90 -0.04
N GLY A 28 5.75 27.59 0.04
CA GLY A 28 4.81 26.95 0.97
C GLY A 28 3.35 26.98 0.52
N ASN A 29 3.08 27.29 -0.76
CA ASN A 29 1.72 27.25 -1.27
C ASN A 29 1.25 25.80 -1.48
N THR A 30 -0.01 25.52 -1.11
CA THR A 30 -0.61 24.20 -1.34
C THR A 30 -1.01 24.01 -2.80
N ILE A 31 -1.04 22.75 -3.27
CA ILE A 31 -1.43 22.43 -4.66
C ILE A 31 -2.81 22.99 -5.03
N PRO A 32 -3.87 22.84 -4.18
CA PRO A 32 -5.16 23.44 -4.47
C PRO A 32 -5.13 24.97 -4.59
N PHE A 33 -4.31 25.63 -3.76
CA PHE A 33 -4.13 27.07 -3.85
C PHE A 33 -3.48 27.49 -5.16
N ILE A 34 -2.42 26.79 -5.58
CA ILE A 34 -1.73 27.04 -6.85
C ILE A 34 -2.71 26.82 -8.03
N ALA A 35 -3.40 25.68 -8.04
CA ALA A 35 -4.35 25.32 -9.09
C ALA A 35 -5.50 26.33 -9.24
N ARG A 36 -5.94 26.93 -8.13
CA ARG A 36 -7.08 27.85 -8.12
C ARG A 36 -6.68 29.30 -8.32
N TYR A 37 -5.63 29.76 -7.65
CA TYR A 37 -5.31 31.19 -7.53
C TYR A 37 -4.00 31.60 -8.20
N ARG A 38 -3.25 30.66 -8.78
CA ARG A 38 -1.96 30.92 -9.46
C ARG A 38 -1.89 30.34 -10.89
N LYS A 39 -3.06 30.11 -11.51
CA LYS A 39 -3.16 29.56 -12.87
C LYS A 39 -2.32 30.32 -13.90
N GLU A 40 -2.34 31.64 -13.85
CA GLU A 40 -1.58 32.49 -14.79
C GLU A 40 -0.07 32.31 -14.62
N ALA A 41 0.41 32.20 -13.38
CA ALA A 41 1.82 32.00 -13.07
C ALA A 41 2.33 30.64 -13.57
N THR A 42 1.51 29.58 -13.48
CA THR A 42 1.86 28.21 -13.90
C THR A 42 1.48 27.91 -15.35
N GLY A 43 0.97 28.89 -16.11
CA GLY A 43 0.50 28.67 -17.48
C GLY A 43 -0.67 27.68 -17.53
N SER A 44 -1.60 27.77 -16.59
CA SER A 44 -2.85 27.01 -16.48
C SER A 44 -2.66 25.50 -16.26
N LEU A 45 -1.60 25.09 -15.55
CA LEU A 45 -1.48 23.70 -15.10
C LEU A 45 -2.70 23.33 -14.22
N ASN A 46 -3.29 22.18 -14.49
CA ASN A 46 -4.38 21.65 -13.67
C ASN A 46 -3.83 21.03 -12.37
N ASP A 47 -4.71 20.71 -11.45
CA ASP A 47 -4.38 20.17 -10.13
C ASP A 47 -3.75 18.77 -10.19
N GLU A 48 -4.12 17.96 -11.18
CA GLU A 48 -3.54 16.62 -11.39
C GLU A 48 -2.06 16.73 -11.82
N VAL A 49 -1.76 17.56 -12.80
CA VAL A 49 -0.38 17.80 -13.24
C VAL A 49 0.46 18.40 -12.12
N LEU A 50 -0.11 19.32 -11.32
CA LEU A 50 0.58 19.92 -10.18
C LEU A 50 0.85 18.89 -9.06
N ARG A 51 -0.06 17.94 -8.80
CA ARG A 51 0.18 16.84 -7.87
C ARG A 51 1.31 15.92 -8.35
N ASN A 52 1.22 15.47 -9.60
CA ASN A 52 2.26 14.64 -10.19
C ASN A 52 3.63 15.34 -10.17
N LEU A 53 3.65 16.65 -10.42
CA LEU A 53 4.86 17.47 -10.33
C LEU A 53 5.40 17.51 -8.89
N PHE A 54 4.55 17.71 -7.90
CA PHE A 54 4.94 17.74 -6.49
C PHE A 54 5.53 16.43 -6.01
N ASP A 55 4.88 15.32 -6.33
CA ASP A 55 5.33 13.98 -5.97
C ASP A 55 6.68 13.67 -6.62
N ARG A 56 6.80 14.00 -7.91
CA ARG A 56 8.05 13.80 -8.65
C ARG A 56 9.18 14.70 -8.16
N LEU A 57 8.88 15.95 -7.84
CA LEU A 57 9.83 16.89 -7.23
C LEU A 57 10.37 16.37 -5.90
N THR A 58 9.48 15.88 -5.06
CA THR A 58 9.84 15.29 -3.75
C THR A 58 10.74 14.07 -3.93
N TYR A 59 10.38 13.16 -4.83
CA TYR A 59 11.19 11.99 -5.15
C TYR A 59 12.60 12.37 -5.65
N LEU A 60 12.69 13.29 -6.61
CA LEU A 60 13.98 13.69 -7.20
C LEU A 60 14.86 14.44 -6.20
N ARG A 61 14.28 15.26 -5.33
CA ARG A 61 15.02 15.91 -4.22
C ARG A 61 15.58 14.87 -3.26
N ASN A 62 14.76 13.93 -2.83
CA ASN A 62 15.21 12.83 -1.95
C ASN A 62 16.32 11.98 -2.62
N LEU A 63 16.23 11.77 -3.94
CA LEU A 63 17.27 11.08 -4.69
C LEU A 63 18.60 11.86 -4.70
N GLU A 64 18.55 13.19 -4.95
CA GLU A 64 19.78 14.01 -4.94
C GLU A 64 20.38 14.14 -3.54
N ASP A 65 19.57 14.30 -2.51
CA ASP A 65 20.02 14.33 -1.11
C ASP A 65 20.70 12.99 -0.73
N LYS A 66 20.10 11.87 -1.16
CA LYS A 66 20.68 10.54 -0.98
C LYS A 66 22.03 10.39 -1.71
N LYS A 67 22.13 10.88 -2.96
CA LYS A 67 23.41 10.88 -3.70
C LYS A 67 24.48 11.66 -2.94
N GLN A 68 24.16 12.86 -2.46
CA GLN A 68 25.12 13.67 -1.70
C GLN A 68 25.56 12.98 -0.40
N THR A 69 24.63 12.40 0.34
CA THR A 69 24.92 11.63 1.56
C THR A 69 25.84 10.45 1.28
N VAL A 70 25.58 9.72 0.20
CA VAL A 70 26.39 8.55 -0.21
C VAL A 70 27.78 8.99 -0.66
N LEU A 71 27.88 10.04 -1.46
CA LEU A 71 29.16 10.58 -1.92
C LEU A 71 30.03 11.01 -0.73
N ALA A 72 29.47 11.77 0.22
CA ALA A 72 30.18 12.20 1.43
C ALA A 72 30.68 10.99 2.25
N SER A 73 29.82 9.98 2.44
CA SER A 73 30.19 8.78 3.20
C SER A 73 31.32 7.96 2.55
N ILE A 74 31.36 7.89 1.21
CA ILE A 74 32.43 7.18 0.49
C ILE A 74 33.72 8.00 0.49
N GLU A 75 33.61 9.33 0.38
CA GLU A 75 34.76 10.26 0.44
C GLU A 75 35.44 10.22 1.80
N GLU A 76 34.68 10.23 2.91
CA GLU A 76 35.20 10.06 4.27
C GLU A 76 35.98 8.76 4.45
N GLN A 77 35.63 7.71 3.71
CA GLN A 77 36.38 6.44 3.69
C GLN A 77 37.62 6.47 2.79
N GLY A 78 37.87 7.57 2.06
CA GLY A 78 38.96 7.68 1.11
C GLY A 78 38.88 6.73 -0.10
N LYS A 79 37.64 6.29 -0.44
CA LYS A 79 37.40 5.28 -1.49
C LYS A 79 36.66 5.83 -2.71
N LEU A 80 36.38 7.13 -2.74
CA LEU A 80 35.64 7.75 -3.85
C LEU A 80 36.55 7.92 -5.06
N THR A 81 36.24 7.21 -6.15
CA THR A 81 36.91 7.40 -7.46
C THR A 81 36.04 8.27 -8.37
N ASP A 82 36.67 8.84 -9.40
CA ASP A 82 35.93 9.71 -10.36
C ASP A 82 34.85 8.92 -11.12
N GLU A 83 35.13 7.65 -11.46
CA GLU A 83 34.18 6.76 -12.13
C GLU A 83 32.96 6.47 -11.24
N LEU A 84 33.21 6.16 -9.95
CA LEU A 84 32.15 5.90 -8.98
C LEU A 84 31.30 7.14 -8.73
N LYS A 85 31.96 8.29 -8.55
CA LYS A 85 31.29 9.58 -8.42
C LYS A 85 30.37 9.87 -9.60
N LYS A 86 30.86 9.65 -10.82
CA LYS A 86 30.08 9.83 -12.05
C LYS A 86 28.89 8.86 -12.06
N ALA A 87 29.09 7.58 -11.78
CA ALA A 87 28.03 6.58 -11.74
C ALA A 87 26.92 6.92 -10.73
N ILE A 88 27.28 7.39 -9.52
CA ILE A 88 26.33 7.81 -8.50
C ILE A 88 25.54 9.05 -8.96
N LEU A 89 26.21 10.04 -9.55
CA LEU A 89 25.54 11.25 -10.06
C LEU A 89 24.58 10.96 -11.23
N GLU A 90 24.92 10.01 -12.08
CA GLU A 90 24.11 9.57 -13.23
C GLU A 90 22.96 8.62 -12.85
N ALA A 91 22.98 8.03 -11.66
CA ALA A 91 21.92 7.13 -11.21
C ALA A 91 20.55 7.81 -11.21
N GLN A 92 19.53 7.15 -11.77
CA GLN A 92 18.18 7.69 -11.96
C GLN A 92 17.20 7.22 -10.86
N THR A 93 17.60 6.24 -10.03
CA THR A 93 16.75 5.67 -8.99
C THR A 93 17.50 5.52 -7.67
N GLN A 94 16.77 5.55 -6.56
CA GLN A 94 17.35 5.29 -5.24
C GLN A 94 17.98 3.90 -5.14
N VAL A 95 17.38 2.91 -5.80
CA VAL A 95 17.88 1.53 -5.83
C VAL A 95 19.26 1.46 -6.51
N ALA A 96 19.45 2.17 -7.63
CA ALA A 96 20.73 2.24 -8.31
C ALA A 96 21.83 2.89 -7.42
N VAL A 97 21.46 3.94 -6.68
CA VAL A 97 22.38 4.58 -5.70
C VAL A 97 22.72 3.61 -4.57
N ASP A 98 21.72 2.88 -4.05
CA ASP A 98 21.93 1.88 -2.99
C ASP A 98 22.85 0.73 -3.45
N ASP A 99 22.68 0.25 -4.67
CA ASP A 99 23.53 -0.80 -5.23
C ASP A 99 24.99 -0.32 -5.40
N LEU A 100 25.20 0.92 -5.86
CA LEU A 100 26.54 1.53 -5.96
C LEU A 100 27.17 1.77 -4.58
N TYR A 101 26.38 2.13 -3.58
CA TYR A 101 26.84 2.36 -2.20
C TYR A 101 27.13 1.07 -1.43
N ARG A 102 26.53 -0.05 -1.83
CA ARG A 102 26.53 -1.31 -1.09
C ARG A 102 27.92 -1.80 -0.66
N PRO A 103 28.99 -1.75 -1.48
CA PRO A 103 30.34 -2.14 -1.09
C PRO A 103 30.93 -1.25 0.03
N TYR A 104 30.47 -0.01 0.14
CA TYR A 104 31.00 1.03 1.03
C TYR A 104 30.15 1.25 2.28
N ARG A 105 28.92 0.70 2.26
CA ARG A 105 28.00 0.84 3.39
C ARG A 105 28.55 0.16 4.63
N PRO A 106 28.58 0.81 5.82
CA PRO A 106 28.98 0.17 7.06
C PRO A 106 28.16 -1.10 7.31
N LYS A 107 28.83 -2.24 7.31
CA LYS A 107 28.19 -3.54 7.53
C LYS A 107 28.38 -3.98 8.98
N ARG A 108 27.40 -4.71 9.51
CA ARG A 108 27.64 -5.50 10.72
C ARG A 108 28.70 -6.56 10.41
N ARG A 109 29.34 -7.11 11.46
CA ARG A 109 30.40 -8.12 11.32
C ARG A 109 29.89 -9.33 10.51
N THR A 110 30.27 -9.40 9.22
CA THR A 110 29.90 -10.46 8.27
C THR A 110 30.97 -11.57 8.28
N ARG A 111 30.67 -12.73 7.64
CA ARG A 111 31.68 -13.79 7.43
C ARG A 111 32.89 -13.26 6.66
N ALA A 112 32.66 -12.45 5.62
CA ALA A 112 33.73 -11.83 4.83
C ALA A 112 34.53 -10.83 5.65
N THR A 113 33.92 -10.02 6.51
CA THR A 113 34.63 -9.11 7.42
C THR A 113 35.54 -9.89 8.38
N ILE A 114 35.01 -10.98 8.97
CA ILE A 114 35.82 -11.87 9.84
C ILE A 114 36.99 -12.49 9.06
N ALA A 115 36.77 -12.93 7.84
CA ALA A 115 37.83 -13.49 7.00
C ALA A 115 38.88 -12.45 6.64
N LYS A 116 38.51 -11.20 6.39
CA LYS A 116 39.45 -10.08 6.17
C LYS A 116 40.25 -9.76 7.43
N GLU A 117 39.63 -9.75 8.60
CA GLU A 117 40.33 -9.59 9.89
C GLU A 117 41.38 -10.70 10.12
N LYS A 118 41.13 -11.91 9.64
CA LYS A 118 42.04 -13.04 9.66
C LYS A 118 43.21 -12.93 8.62
N GLY A 119 43.13 -11.93 7.72
CA GLY A 119 44.17 -11.69 6.70
C GLY A 119 44.01 -12.57 5.46
N LEU A 120 42.79 -13.06 5.15
CA LEU A 120 42.56 -13.97 4.02
C LEU A 120 42.24 -13.24 2.69
N GLU A 121 42.25 -11.92 2.67
CA GLU A 121 42.01 -11.13 1.46
C GLU A 121 43.00 -11.39 0.32
N PRO A 122 44.33 -11.53 0.55
CA PRO A 122 45.25 -11.87 -0.52
C PRO A 122 45.00 -13.25 -1.14
N LEU A 123 44.56 -14.25 -0.34
CA LEU A 123 44.15 -15.55 -0.86
C LEU A 123 42.92 -15.43 -1.78
N ALA A 124 41.96 -14.62 -1.40
CA ALA A 124 40.81 -14.33 -2.24
C ALA A 124 41.22 -13.66 -3.57
N GLN A 125 42.18 -12.75 -3.54
CA GLN A 125 42.74 -12.11 -4.74
C GLN A 125 43.46 -13.12 -5.64
N THR A 126 44.24 -14.03 -5.08
CA THR A 126 44.93 -15.10 -5.83
C THR A 126 43.93 -16.01 -6.54
N ILE A 127 42.81 -16.37 -5.87
CA ILE A 127 41.74 -17.17 -6.48
C ILE A 127 41.08 -16.39 -7.63
N LEU A 128 40.83 -15.10 -7.46
CA LEU A 128 40.24 -14.24 -8.49
C LEU A 128 41.16 -13.95 -9.68
N ALA A 129 42.47 -14.03 -9.50
CA ALA A 129 43.45 -13.86 -10.58
C ALA A 129 43.40 -15.00 -11.61
N GLN A 130 42.91 -16.17 -11.25
CA GLN A 130 42.67 -17.33 -12.11
C GLN A 130 43.90 -17.77 -12.92
N GLU A 131 45.08 -17.72 -12.29
CA GLU A 131 46.30 -18.18 -12.90
C GLU A 131 46.30 -19.70 -13.09
N SER A 132 46.74 -20.17 -14.25
CA SER A 132 46.72 -21.60 -14.62
C SER A 132 47.68 -22.47 -13.82
N SER A 133 48.65 -21.87 -13.12
CA SER A 133 49.71 -22.57 -12.37
C SER A 133 49.46 -22.66 -10.86
N VAL A 134 48.34 -22.14 -10.36
CA VAL A 134 48.05 -22.05 -8.91
C VAL A 134 47.62 -23.40 -8.34
N ASP A 135 48.34 -23.88 -7.34
CA ASP A 135 47.88 -24.92 -6.43
C ASP A 135 47.11 -24.25 -5.26
N ILE A 136 45.78 -24.34 -5.30
CA ILE A 136 44.90 -23.66 -4.35
C ILE A 136 45.15 -24.10 -2.90
N MET A 137 45.42 -25.39 -2.67
CA MET A 137 45.66 -25.91 -1.34
C MET A 137 47.02 -25.50 -0.80
N ALA A 138 48.04 -25.52 -1.66
CA ALA A 138 49.37 -25.02 -1.30
C ALA A 138 49.36 -23.50 -1.00
N GLU A 139 48.55 -22.73 -1.75
CA GLU A 139 48.34 -21.30 -1.44
C GLU A 139 47.59 -21.12 -0.12
N ALA A 140 46.50 -21.86 0.11
CA ALA A 140 45.71 -21.78 1.35
C ALA A 140 46.54 -22.14 2.60
N ALA A 141 47.48 -23.11 2.48
CA ALA A 141 48.36 -23.52 3.57
C ALA A 141 49.19 -22.36 4.12
N LYS A 142 49.53 -21.36 3.29
CA LYS A 142 50.31 -20.18 3.72
C LYS A 142 49.58 -19.29 4.71
N TYR A 143 48.26 -19.42 4.80
CA TYR A 143 47.40 -18.61 5.65
C TYR A 143 46.87 -19.36 6.88
N VAL A 144 47.33 -20.59 7.11
CA VAL A 144 47.01 -21.34 8.33
C VAL A 144 47.70 -20.67 9.51
N ASP A 145 46.92 -20.20 10.47
CA ASP A 145 47.43 -19.41 11.60
C ASP A 145 46.48 -19.63 12.82
N ALA A 146 46.99 -20.33 13.82
CA ALA A 146 46.22 -20.64 15.03
C ALA A 146 45.91 -19.36 15.85
N GLU A 147 46.77 -18.34 15.82
CA GLU A 147 46.54 -17.07 16.54
C GLU A 147 45.37 -16.29 15.91
N LYS A 148 45.22 -16.41 14.58
CA LYS A 148 44.10 -15.81 13.84
C LYS A 148 42.87 -16.74 13.70
N ALA A 149 42.90 -17.86 14.41
CA ALA A 149 41.82 -18.87 14.35
C ALA A 149 41.57 -19.39 12.91
N VAL A 150 42.62 -19.61 12.13
CA VAL A 150 42.60 -20.34 10.86
C VAL A 150 43.27 -21.70 11.10
N ALA A 151 42.44 -22.71 11.33
CA ALA A 151 42.89 -24.01 11.83
C ALA A 151 43.60 -24.85 10.78
N ASP A 152 43.20 -24.75 9.52
CA ASP A 152 43.66 -25.56 8.40
C ASP A 152 43.44 -24.84 7.05
N GLU A 153 43.89 -25.45 5.98
CA GLU A 153 43.77 -24.94 4.60
C GLU A 153 42.31 -24.82 4.17
N ALA A 154 41.46 -25.72 4.64
CA ALA A 154 40.02 -25.69 4.33
C ALA A 154 39.35 -24.46 4.98
N ALA A 155 39.72 -24.12 6.21
CA ALA A 155 39.27 -22.91 6.90
C ALA A 155 39.76 -21.63 6.20
N ALA A 156 41.03 -21.60 5.73
CA ALA A 156 41.56 -20.49 4.95
C ALA A 156 40.81 -20.30 3.63
N LEU A 157 40.58 -21.40 2.90
CA LEU A 157 39.85 -21.40 1.64
C LEU A 157 38.38 -20.98 1.84
N ALA A 158 37.68 -21.45 2.89
CA ALA A 158 36.34 -21.06 3.22
C ALA A 158 36.20 -19.55 3.49
N GLY A 159 37.17 -18.98 4.23
CA GLY A 159 37.19 -17.53 4.45
C GLY A 159 37.44 -16.72 3.17
N ALA A 160 38.32 -17.18 2.29
CA ALA A 160 38.55 -16.56 0.99
C ALA A 160 37.31 -16.62 0.11
N LYS A 161 36.59 -17.76 0.09
CA LYS A 161 35.30 -17.93 -0.59
C LYS A 161 34.23 -16.93 -0.07
N ASP A 162 34.14 -16.75 1.26
CA ASP A 162 33.19 -15.78 1.85
C ASP A 162 33.51 -14.33 1.41
N ILE A 163 34.77 -13.95 1.28
CA ILE A 163 35.20 -12.64 0.78
C ILE A 163 34.77 -12.47 -0.68
N ILE A 164 35.02 -13.47 -1.54
CA ILE A 164 34.67 -13.41 -2.96
C ILE A 164 33.17 -13.38 -3.13
N ALA A 165 32.41 -14.20 -2.39
CA ALA A 165 30.95 -14.23 -2.43
C ALA A 165 30.33 -12.88 -2.06
N GLU A 166 30.87 -12.19 -1.05
CA GLU A 166 30.42 -10.84 -0.70
C GLU A 166 30.73 -9.84 -1.82
N ASN A 167 31.93 -9.89 -2.42
CA ASN A 167 32.30 -9.01 -3.54
C ASN A 167 31.36 -9.23 -4.75
N VAL A 168 31.04 -10.47 -5.09
CA VAL A 168 30.05 -10.79 -6.16
C VAL A 168 28.68 -10.24 -5.81
N SER A 169 28.24 -10.43 -4.57
CA SER A 169 26.93 -9.93 -4.11
C SER A 169 26.84 -8.40 -4.08
N ASP A 170 27.94 -7.71 -3.88
CA ASP A 170 27.98 -6.26 -3.79
C ASP A 170 28.14 -5.57 -5.15
N ASN A 171 28.36 -6.32 -6.21
CA ASN A 171 28.49 -5.76 -7.55
C ASN A 171 27.16 -5.22 -8.08
N ALA A 172 27.06 -3.89 -8.24
CA ALA A 172 25.87 -3.20 -8.69
C ALA A 172 25.38 -3.67 -10.08
N GLY A 173 26.30 -3.92 -11.02
CA GLY A 173 25.96 -4.39 -12.36
C GLY A 173 25.33 -5.79 -12.35
N TYR A 174 25.85 -6.69 -11.51
CA TYR A 174 25.28 -8.03 -11.36
C TYR A 174 23.86 -7.96 -10.76
N ARG A 175 23.68 -7.16 -9.72
CA ARG A 175 22.37 -6.98 -9.08
C ARG A 175 21.34 -6.41 -10.04
N THR A 176 21.70 -5.38 -10.79
CA THR A 176 20.80 -4.78 -11.80
C THR A 176 20.37 -5.83 -12.82
N LYS A 177 21.33 -6.62 -13.34
CA LYS A 177 21.00 -7.65 -14.33
C LYS A 177 20.15 -8.79 -13.78
N ILE A 178 20.44 -9.23 -12.56
CA ILE A 178 19.66 -10.28 -11.89
C ILE A 178 18.23 -9.80 -11.62
N ARG A 179 18.05 -8.55 -11.17
CA ARG A 179 16.74 -7.92 -10.97
C ARG A 179 15.93 -7.89 -12.27
N GLU A 180 16.56 -7.43 -13.38
CA GLU A 180 15.93 -7.43 -14.69
C GLU A 180 15.49 -8.83 -15.13
N LEU A 181 16.37 -9.82 -15.04
CA LEU A 181 16.07 -11.20 -15.39
C LEU A 181 14.92 -11.76 -14.57
N THR A 182 14.93 -11.48 -13.26
CA THR A 182 13.88 -11.93 -12.33
C THR A 182 12.54 -11.26 -12.65
N MET A 183 12.52 -9.96 -12.93
CA MET A 183 11.28 -9.26 -13.31
C MET A 183 10.73 -9.76 -14.64
N GLN A 184 11.58 -10.05 -15.61
CA GLN A 184 11.16 -10.50 -16.95
C GLN A 184 10.66 -11.94 -16.99
N LYS A 185 11.31 -12.85 -16.26
CA LYS A 185 11.08 -14.30 -16.35
C LYS A 185 10.59 -14.94 -15.06
N GLY A 186 10.68 -14.24 -13.93
CA GLY A 186 10.29 -14.75 -12.64
C GLY A 186 8.78 -14.89 -12.48
N ARG A 187 8.38 -15.69 -11.53
CA ARG A 187 7.00 -16.03 -11.23
C ARG A 187 6.70 -15.85 -9.74
N LEU A 188 5.54 -15.32 -9.41
CA LEU A 188 5.02 -15.30 -8.05
C LEU A 188 4.29 -16.61 -7.81
N ILE A 189 4.76 -17.36 -6.82
CA ILE A 189 4.18 -18.64 -6.43
C ILE A 189 3.65 -18.55 -5.02
N SER A 190 2.43 -19.05 -4.84
CA SER A 190 1.82 -19.20 -3.52
C SER A 190 1.29 -20.62 -3.35
N THR A 191 1.54 -21.19 -2.18
CA THR A 191 1.07 -22.53 -1.81
C THR A 191 0.43 -22.52 -0.43
N ALA A 192 -0.58 -23.36 -0.22
CA ALA A 192 -1.17 -23.52 1.11
C ALA A 192 -0.18 -24.18 2.08
N LYS A 193 -0.15 -23.74 3.34
CA LYS A 193 0.54 -24.47 4.41
C LYS A 193 -0.19 -25.73 4.80
N ASP A 194 -1.52 -25.69 4.82
CA ASP A 194 -2.39 -26.85 4.97
C ASP A 194 -3.43 -26.85 3.83
N PRO A 195 -3.25 -27.70 2.80
CA PRO A 195 -4.17 -27.76 1.66
C PRO A 195 -5.59 -28.20 1.99
N LYS A 196 -5.83 -28.71 3.20
CA LYS A 196 -7.16 -29.16 3.64
C LYS A 196 -7.91 -28.13 4.47
N ALA A 197 -7.25 -27.06 4.88
CA ALA A 197 -7.90 -25.99 5.64
C ALA A 197 -8.82 -25.18 4.72
N GLU A 198 -10.06 -25.01 5.11
CA GLU A 198 -10.98 -24.09 4.43
C GLU A 198 -10.60 -22.63 4.77
N SER A 199 -10.43 -21.79 3.75
CA SER A 199 -10.16 -20.38 3.94
C SER A 199 -10.61 -19.54 2.75
N VAL A 200 -10.64 -18.22 2.92
CA VAL A 200 -10.91 -17.26 1.83
C VAL A 200 -9.78 -17.20 0.79
N TYR A 201 -8.66 -17.87 1.04
CA TYR A 201 -7.47 -17.89 0.19
C TYR A 201 -7.34 -19.14 -0.68
N GLU A 202 -8.35 -20.02 -0.75
CA GLU A 202 -8.29 -21.26 -1.52
C GLU A 202 -7.87 -21.07 -2.98
N MET A 203 -8.26 -19.98 -3.60
CA MET A 203 -7.86 -19.64 -4.97
C MET A 203 -6.34 -19.39 -5.13
N TYR A 204 -5.61 -19.23 -4.02
CA TYR A 204 -4.16 -19.01 -3.99
C TYR A 204 -3.38 -20.19 -3.42
N TYR A 205 -4.02 -21.34 -3.18
CA TYR A 205 -3.37 -22.54 -2.63
C TYR A 205 -2.40 -23.20 -3.62
N GLU A 206 -2.66 -23.03 -4.89
CA GLU A 206 -1.80 -23.47 -6.01
C GLU A 206 -1.71 -22.34 -7.04
N PHE A 207 -1.15 -21.20 -6.62
CA PHE A 207 -1.07 -20.01 -7.46
C PHE A 207 0.32 -19.89 -8.09
N ASP A 208 0.35 -19.64 -9.39
CA ASP A 208 1.57 -19.46 -10.18
C ASP A 208 1.30 -18.47 -11.31
N GLU A 209 1.92 -17.28 -11.25
CA GLU A 209 1.75 -16.24 -12.27
C GLU A 209 3.07 -15.50 -12.54
N ALA A 210 3.32 -15.13 -13.81
CA ALA A 210 4.49 -14.33 -14.17
C ALA A 210 4.45 -12.96 -13.46
N LEU A 211 5.57 -12.51 -12.89
CA LEU A 211 5.67 -11.24 -12.16
C LEU A 211 5.13 -10.04 -12.95
N SER A 212 5.40 -10.01 -14.25
CA SER A 212 4.93 -8.95 -15.16
C SER A 212 3.41 -8.90 -15.39
N LYS A 213 2.67 -9.90 -14.91
CA LYS A 213 1.21 -10.02 -15.11
C LYS A 213 0.42 -10.03 -13.82
N VAL A 214 1.08 -10.12 -12.66
CA VAL A 214 0.40 -10.18 -11.37
C VAL A 214 -0.37 -8.90 -11.13
N ALA A 215 -1.68 -9.04 -10.95
CA ALA A 215 -2.54 -7.89 -10.65
C ALA A 215 -2.40 -7.46 -9.18
N GLY A 216 -2.47 -6.15 -8.91
CA GLY A 216 -2.26 -5.60 -7.55
C GLY A 216 -3.18 -6.21 -6.49
N HIS A 217 -4.46 -6.42 -6.78
CA HIS A 217 -5.38 -7.05 -5.83
C HIS A 217 -4.97 -8.49 -5.44
N ARG A 218 -4.33 -9.25 -6.35
CA ARG A 218 -3.80 -10.59 -6.05
C ARG A 218 -2.56 -10.49 -5.17
N THR A 219 -1.67 -9.54 -5.46
CA THR A 219 -0.50 -9.27 -4.60
C THR A 219 -0.94 -9.00 -3.16
N LEU A 220 -1.91 -8.11 -2.95
CA LEU A 220 -2.42 -7.77 -1.62
C LEU A 220 -3.09 -8.97 -0.92
N ALA A 221 -3.92 -9.74 -1.64
CA ALA A 221 -4.56 -10.93 -1.09
C ALA A 221 -3.54 -12.01 -0.67
N ILE A 222 -2.54 -12.26 -1.52
CA ILE A 222 -1.47 -13.23 -1.25
C ILE A 222 -0.62 -12.78 -0.05
N ASN A 223 -0.23 -11.52 0.02
CA ASN A 223 0.52 -10.98 1.16
C ASN A 223 -0.24 -11.12 2.47
N ARG A 224 -1.56 -10.93 2.42
CA ARG A 224 -2.42 -11.13 3.57
C ARG A 224 -2.49 -12.59 4.00
N GLY A 225 -2.72 -13.53 3.07
CA GLY A 225 -2.74 -14.97 3.36
C GLY A 225 -1.42 -15.46 3.93
N GLU A 226 -0.29 -14.90 3.50
CA GLU A 226 1.04 -15.16 4.07
C GLU A 226 1.16 -14.63 5.51
N LYS A 227 0.71 -13.41 5.77
CA LYS A 227 0.71 -12.79 7.10
C LYS A 227 -0.18 -13.57 8.08
N GLU A 228 -1.33 -14.04 7.64
CA GLU A 228 -2.23 -14.91 8.40
C GLU A 228 -1.70 -16.35 8.54
N LYS A 229 -0.52 -16.64 7.96
CA LYS A 229 0.16 -17.94 8.01
C LYS A 229 -0.61 -19.08 7.33
N ILE A 230 -1.51 -18.75 6.42
CA ILE A 230 -2.27 -19.71 5.61
C ILE A 230 -1.46 -20.06 4.35
N LEU A 231 -0.81 -19.07 3.73
CA LEU A 231 -0.01 -19.23 2.53
C LEU A 231 1.50 -19.23 2.84
N THR A 232 2.25 -19.86 1.94
CA THR A 232 3.69 -19.70 1.78
C THR A 232 3.93 -19.08 0.42
N VAL A 233 4.66 -17.98 0.37
CA VAL A 233 4.83 -17.19 -0.85
C VAL A 233 6.32 -17.07 -1.19
N LYS A 234 6.66 -17.23 -2.46
CA LYS A 234 8.02 -17.07 -2.97
C LYS A 234 8.02 -16.51 -4.39
N ILE A 235 9.14 -15.91 -4.77
CA ILE A 235 9.44 -15.61 -6.16
C ILE A 235 10.32 -16.73 -6.71
N GLU A 236 9.85 -17.41 -7.73
CA GLU A 236 10.67 -18.35 -8.50
C GLU A 236 11.40 -17.57 -9.59
N ALA A 237 12.70 -17.35 -9.36
CA ALA A 237 13.57 -16.66 -10.28
C ALA A 237 14.12 -17.65 -11.35
N PRO A 238 14.56 -17.16 -12.53
CA PRO A 238 15.22 -17.98 -13.55
C PRO A 238 16.66 -18.30 -13.13
N THR A 239 16.81 -19.13 -12.08
CA THR A 239 18.08 -19.41 -11.39
C THR A 239 19.18 -19.91 -12.34
N GLU A 240 18.84 -20.81 -13.28
CA GLU A 240 19.82 -21.33 -14.24
C GLU A 240 20.40 -20.23 -15.12
N ASP A 241 19.56 -19.33 -15.65
CA ASP A 241 20.01 -18.20 -16.47
C ASP A 241 20.87 -17.24 -15.67
N ILE A 242 20.51 -16.99 -14.40
CA ILE A 242 21.21 -16.10 -13.49
C ILE A 242 22.60 -16.67 -13.14
N ILE A 243 22.65 -17.93 -12.74
CA ILE A 243 23.93 -18.60 -12.42
C ILE A 243 24.83 -18.66 -13.65
N LYS A 244 24.28 -18.99 -14.82
CA LYS A 244 25.03 -18.96 -16.08
C LYS A 244 25.59 -17.57 -16.39
N TYR A 245 24.80 -16.53 -16.18
CA TYR A 245 25.26 -15.15 -16.34
C TYR A 245 26.40 -14.83 -15.36
N LEU A 246 26.23 -15.09 -14.07
CA LEU A 246 27.23 -14.80 -13.04
C LEU A 246 28.55 -15.57 -13.28
N LYS A 247 28.45 -16.88 -13.61
CA LYS A 247 29.63 -17.68 -13.97
C LYS A 247 30.41 -17.05 -15.12
N LYS A 248 29.72 -16.62 -16.18
CA LYS A 248 30.35 -15.94 -17.32
C LYS A 248 31.02 -14.62 -16.96
N GLN A 249 30.54 -13.91 -15.94
CA GLN A 249 31.13 -12.65 -15.50
C GLN A 249 32.32 -12.86 -14.55
N VAL A 250 32.28 -13.88 -13.70
CA VAL A 250 33.24 -14.11 -12.62
C VAL A 250 34.37 -15.05 -13.08
N ILE A 251 34.06 -16.06 -13.90
CA ILE A 251 35.03 -17.04 -14.38
C ILE A 251 35.51 -16.60 -15.76
N THR A 252 36.72 -16.10 -15.81
CA THR A 252 37.35 -15.60 -17.05
C THR A 252 38.29 -16.62 -17.68
N ASN A 253 38.71 -17.66 -16.91
CA ASN A 253 39.57 -18.75 -17.35
C ASN A 253 38.99 -20.10 -16.85
N ASP A 254 38.18 -20.74 -17.71
CA ASP A 254 37.57 -22.04 -17.39
C ASP A 254 38.58 -23.17 -17.15
N GLY A 255 39.80 -23.02 -17.67
CA GLY A 255 40.89 -24.00 -17.50
C GLY A 255 41.71 -23.80 -16.23
N ALA A 256 41.47 -22.74 -15.46
CA ALA A 256 42.20 -22.50 -14.23
C ALA A 256 41.76 -23.47 -13.11
N PRO A 257 42.71 -23.93 -12.24
CA PRO A 257 42.36 -24.74 -11.08
C PRO A 257 41.32 -24.07 -10.15
N THR A 258 41.27 -22.74 -10.16
CA THR A 258 40.33 -21.94 -9.35
C THR A 258 38.91 -21.90 -9.91
N ALA A 259 38.66 -22.34 -11.16
CA ALA A 259 37.34 -22.27 -11.80
C ALA A 259 36.25 -23.07 -11.05
N ALA A 260 36.59 -24.24 -10.51
CA ALA A 260 35.68 -25.04 -9.69
C ALA A 260 35.30 -24.31 -8.38
N VAL A 261 36.30 -23.72 -7.71
CA VAL A 261 36.08 -22.93 -6.48
C VAL A 261 35.21 -21.71 -6.77
N LEU A 262 35.46 -20.99 -7.86
CA LEU A 262 34.67 -19.83 -8.25
C LEU A 262 33.21 -20.21 -8.63
N THR A 263 33.04 -21.40 -9.21
CA THR A 263 31.68 -21.94 -9.48
C THR A 263 30.88 -22.08 -8.18
N GLU A 264 31.45 -22.71 -7.16
CA GLU A 264 30.81 -22.86 -5.84
C GLU A 264 30.55 -21.50 -5.17
N VAL A 265 31.51 -20.56 -5.29
CA VAL A 265 31.37 -19.20 -4.75
C VAL A 265 30.23 -18.42 -5.41
N VAL A 266 30.08 -18.54 -6.73
CA VAL A 266 29.00 -17.87 -7.47
C VAL A 266 27.63 -18.41 -7.05
N GLU A 267 27.51 -19.72 -6.90
CA GLU A 267 26.27 -20.37 -6.43
C GLU A 267 25.93 -19.94 -4.99
N ASP A 268 26.89 -19.99 -4.07
CA ASP A 268 26.70 -19.51 -2.69
C ASP A 268 26.38 -18.01 -2.62
N ALA A 269 27.06 -17.17 -3.41
CA ALA A 269 26.78 -15.74 -3.46
C ALA A 269 25.34 -15.45 -3.92
N TYR A 270 24.87 -16.18 -4.94
CA TYR A 270 23.51 -16.06 -5.39
C TYR A 270 22.51 -16.54 -4.35
N ASP A 271 22.60 -17.78 -3.91
CA ASP A 271 21.59 -18.41 -3.05
C ASP A 271 21.50 -17.75 -1.67
N ARG A 272 22.65 -17.42 -1.07
CA ARG A 272 22.71 -16.90 0.29
C ARG A 272 22.59 -15.38 0.39
N LEU A 273 23.13 -14.63 -0.58
CA LEU A 273 23.28 -13.18 -0.46
C LEU A 273 22.42 -12.38 -1.44
N ILE A 274 22.31 -12.83 -2.70
CA ILE A 274 21.65 -12.06 -3.75
C ILE A 274 20.16 -12.41 -3.83
N ALA A 275 19.80 -13.68 -4.00
CA ALA A 275 18.45 -14.11 -4.24
C ALA A 275 17.47 -13.65 -3.14
N PRO A 276 17.75 -13.82 -1.82
CA PRO A 276 16.83 -13.37 -0.78
C PRO A 276 16.66 -11.84 -0.72
N ALA A 277 17.69 -11.10 -1.14
CA ALA A 277 17.65 -9.65 -1.16
C ALA A 277 16.83 -9.11 -2.34
N ILE A 278 17.05 -9.66 -3.54
CA ILE A 278 16.30 -9.30 -4.75
C ILE A 278 14.83 -9.73 -4.64
N GLU A 279 14.55 -10.92 -4.10
CA GLU A 279 13.18 -11.37 -3.86
C GLU A 279 12.43 -10.40 -2.96
N ARG A 280 13.02 -10.01 -1.82
CA ARG A 280 12.41 -9.05 -0.89
C ARG A 280 12.16 -7.70 -1.55
N GLU A 281 13.13 -7.21 -2.34
CA GLU A 281 13.02 -5.95 -3.06
C GLU A 281 11.86 -6.00 -4.07
N ILE A 282 11.79 -7.03 -4.89
CA ILE A 282 10.72 -7.19 -5.89
C ILE A 282 9.35 -7.32 -5.20
N ARG A 283 9.25 -8.09 -4.11
CA ARG A 283 8.00 -8.21 -3.35
C ARG A 283 7.55 -6.88 -2.74
N ASN A 284 8.48 -6.08 -2.23
CA ASN A 284 8.17 -4.75 -1.72
C ASN A 284 7.65 -3.84 -2.84
N ASN A 285 8.33 -3.80 -3.99
CA ASN A 285 7.88 -2.99 -5.13
C ASN A 285 6.49 -3.39 -5.63
N LEU A 286 6.23 -4.70 -5.78
CA LEU A 286 4.89 -5.20 -6.15
C LEU A 286 3.83 -4.81 -5.12
N THR A 287 4.17 -4.78 -3.84
CA THR A 287 3.27 -4.38 -2.77
C THR A 287 2.97 -2.88 -2.85
N GLU A 288 3.98 -2.03 -2.96
CA GLU A 288 3.85 -0.57 -3.10
C GLU A 288 2.99 -0.20 -4.31
N GLU A 289 3.27 -0.78 -5.49
CA GLU A 289 2.47 -0.56 -6.70
C GLU A 289 1.00 -1.00 -6.52
N ALA A 290 0.78 -2.12 -5.83
CA ALA A 290 -0.55 -2.65 -5.58
C ALA A 290 -1.33 -1.77 -4.58
N GLU A 291 -0.67 -1.26 -3.55
CA GLU A 291 -1.24 -0.34 -2.56
C GLU A 291 -1.61 0.99 -3.21
N ASP A 292 -0.74 1.59 -4.01
CA ASP A 292 -1.01 2.82 -4.75
C ASP A 292 -2.20 2.66 -5.70
N GLY A 293 -2.27 1.53 -6.40
CA GLY A 293 -3.40 1.19 -7.26
C GLY A 293 -4.71 1.08 -6.48
N ALA A 294 -4.69 0.42 -5.33
CA ALA A 294 -5.85 0.26 -4.46
C ALA A 294 -6.33 1.60 -3.88
N ILE A 295 -5.40 2.47 -3.45
CA ILE A 295 -5.70 3.81 -2.95
C ILE A 295 -6.39 4.66 -4.02
N LYS A 296 -5.91 4.63 -5.27
CA LYS A 296 -6.55 5.36 -6.39
C LYS A 296 -7.98 4.91 -6.66
N VAL A 297 -8.22 3.60 -6.69
CA VAL A 297 -9.58 3.04 -6.86
C VAL A 297 -10.47 3.45 -5.70
N PHE A 298 -9.97 3.35 -4.49
CA PHE A 298 -10.68 3.73 -3.28
C PHE A 298 -11.04 5.23 -3.27
N GLY A 299 -10.08 6.10 -3.58
CA GLY A 299 -10.31 7.54 -3.67
C GLY A 299 -11.43 7.90 -4.66
N LYS A 300 -11.43 7.25 -5.84
CA LYS A 300 -12.50 7.44 -6.83
C LYS A 300 -13.88 6.99 -6.31
N ASN A 301 -13.93 5.89 -5.58
CA ASN A 301 -15.21 5.41 -5.01
C ASN A 301 -15.72 6.34 -3.90
N LEU A 302 -14.81 6.87 -3.07
CA LEU A 302 -15.14 7.85 -2.05
C LEU A 302 -15.64 9.16 -2.67
N GLU A 303 -14.99 9.64 -3.72
CA GLU A 303 -15.42 10.81 -4.48
C GLU A 303 -16.85 10.61 -5.03
N GLN A 304 -17.13 9.47 -5.65
CA GLN A 304 -18.46 9.15 -6.15
C GLN A 304 -19.54 9.14 -5.04
N LEU A 305 -19.19 8.65 -3.85
CA LEU A 305 -20.08 8.67 -2.69
C LEU A 305 -20.38 10.10 -2.23
N LEU A 306 -19.34 10.93 -2.10
CA LEU A 306 -19.46 12.33 -1.66
C LEU A 306 -20.19 13.22 -2.68
N MET A 307 -20.03 12.93 -3.96
CA MET A 307 -20.60 13.69 -5.08
C MET A 307 -21.97 13.18 -5.54
N GLN A 308 -22.65 12.33 -4.76
CA GLN A 308 -23.99 11.90 -5.10
C GLN A 308 -24.95 13.10 -5.19
N PRO A 309 -25.81 13.16 -6.24
CA PRO A 309 -26.76 14.27 -6.38
C PRO A 309 -27.84 14.21 -5.29
N PRO A 310 -28.21 15.35 -4.68
CA PRO A 310 -29.27 15.43 -3.70
C PRO A 310 -30.66 15.21 -4.32
N ILE A 311 -31.56 14.58 -3.58
CA ILE A 311 -32.98 14.45 -3.93
C ILE A 311 -33.81 15.36 -3.02
N ALA A 312 -33.86 16.63 -3.40
CA ALA A 312 -34.55 17.65 -2.61
C ALA A 312 -36.10 17.59 -2.70
N GLY A 313 -36.77 18.20 -1.73
CA GLY A 313 -38.22 18.41 -1.76
C GLY A 313 -39.07 17.20 -1.42
N GLN A 314 -38.50 16.11 -0.93
CA GLN A 314 -39.20 14.87 -0.58
C GLN A 314 -39.38 14.73 0.93
N VAL A 315 -40.53 14.13 1.35
CA VAL A 315 -40.66 13.57 2.69
C VAL A 315 -40.08 12.17 2.68
N VAL A 316 -39.02 11.94 3.43
CA VAL A 316 -38.26 10.70 3.36
C VAL A 316 -38.43 9.88 4.63
N LEU A 317 -38.72 8.59 4.45
CA LEU A 317 -38.67 7.60 5.52
C LEU A 317 -37.34 6.87 5.47
N GLY A 318 -36.44 7.10 6.45
CA GLY A 318 -35.20 6.39 6.64
C GLY A 318 -35.44 5.05 7.33
N TRP A 319 -34.89 4.00 6.76
CA TRP A 319 -34.98 2.63 7.25
C TRP A 319 -33.56 2.10 7.46
N ASP A 320 -33.14 2.01 8.73
CA ASP A 320 -31.89 1.41 9.15
C ASP A 320 -32.14 -0.08 9.48
N PRO A 321 -31.75 -1.02 8.59
CA PRO A 321 -32.12 -2.42 8.70
C PRO A 321 -31.29 -3.14 9.77
N ALA A 322 -31.94 -4.04 10.53
CA ALA A 322 -31.29 -4.90 11.49
C ALA A 322 -32.10 -6.16 11.77
N PHE A 323 -31.41 -7.23 12.19
CA PHE A 323 -32.10 -8.46 12.61
C PHE A 323 -32.61 -8.37 14.05
N ARG A 324 -31.82 -8.70 15.03
CA ARG A 324 -32.20 -8.89 16.42
C ARG A 324 -32.74 -7.64 17.11
N THR A 325 -32.14 -6.49 16.84
CA THR A 325 -32.49 -5.23 17.52
C THR A 325 -33.67 -4.49 16.89
N GLY A 326 -34.24 -5.03 15.81
CA GLY A 326 -35.30 -4.39 15.02
C GLY A 326 -34.79 -3.29 14.10
N CYS A 327 -35.51 -3.05 13.01
CA CYS A 327 -35.22 -1.97 12.06
C CYS A 327 -35.70 -0.63 12.65
N LYS A 328 -34.81 0.37 12.60
CA LYS A 328 -35.08 1.72 13.09
C LYS A 328 -35.61 2.56 11.95
N ILE A 329 -36.69 3.27 12.23
CA ILE A 329 -37.42 4.09 11.26
C ILE A 329 -37.40 5.54 11.72
N SER A 330 -37.14 6.44 10.79
CA SER A 330 -37.25 7.89 11.00
C SER A 330 -37.92 8.54 9.79
N VAL A 331 -38.89 9.42 10.00
CA VAL A 331 -39.49 10.21 8.93
C VAL A 331 -38.99 11.65 9.04
N VAL A 332 -38.49 12.19 7.93
CA VAL A 332 -38.02 13.58 7.85
C VAL A 332 -38.81 14.36 6.80
N ASP A 333 -39.06 15.64 7.09
CA ASP A 333 -39.67 16.56 6.13
C ASP A 333 -38.67 17.00 5.03
N PRO A 334 -39.08 17.76 4.00
CA PRO A 334 -38.21 18.22 2.94
C PRO A 334 -37.00 19.07 3.39
N THR A 335 -37.02 19.58 4.63
CA THR A 335 -35.91 20.36 5.23
C THR A 335 -34.97 19.51 6.08
N GLY A 336 -35.23 18.20 6.19
CA GLY A 336 -34.49 17.29 7.05
C GLY A 336 -34.88 17.29 8.52
N LYS A 337 -35.98 18.01 8.89
CA LYS A 337 -36.53 17.99 10.26
C LYS A 337 -37.21 16.66 10.52
N VAL A 338 -36.92 16.03 11.66
CA VAL A 338 -37.55 14.77 12.07
C VAL A 338 -39.00 15.01 12.46
N LEU A 339 -39.90 14.25 11.85
CA LEU A 339 -41.35 14.25 12.09
C LEU A 339 -41.79 13.10 13.00
N ASP A 340 -41.19 11.92 12.85
CA ASP A 340 -41.54 10.73 13.61
C ASP A 340 -40.39 9.73 13.67
N THR A 341 -40.33 8.90 14.71
CA THR A 341 -39.38 7.79 14.84
C THR A 341 -40.04 6.57 15.45
N THR A 342 -39.69 5.37 15.01
CA THR A 342 -40.17 4.11 15.58
C THR A 342 -39.22 2.96 15.33
N VAL A 343 -39.48 1.80 15.94
CA VAL A 343 -38.75 0.55 15.69
C VAL A 343 -39.77 -0.51 15.24
N ILE A 344 -39.42 -1.25 14.21
CA ILE A 344 -40.22 -2.34 13.67
C ILE A 344 -39.38 -3.62 13.60
N TYR A 345 -40.06 -4.78 13.57
CA TYR A 345 -39.38 -6.08 13.63
C TYR A 345 -39.81 -7.00 12.46
N PRO A 346 -39.59 -6.59 11.20
CA PRO A 346 -40.00 -7.40 10.04
C PRO A 346 -39.12 -8.59 9.76
N THR A 347 -37.90 -8.60 10.33
CA THR A 347 -36.84 -9.56 10.05
C THR A 347 -36.68 -10.59 11.18
N ALA A 348 -35.90 -11.65 10.91
CA ALA A 348 -35.62 -12.67 11.93
C ALA A 348 -34.90 -12.04 13.16
N PRO A 349 -35.10 -12.57 14.36
CA PRO A 349 -35.89 -13.77 14.72
C PRO A 349 -37.40 -13.48 14.91
N GLN A 350 -37.80 -12.21 14.99
CA GLN A 350 -39.18 -11.84 15.35
C GLN A 350 -40.19 -12.04 14.22
N ASN A 351 -39.81 -11.76 12.96
CA ASN A 351 -40.59 -11.93 11.73
C ASN A 351 -42.01 -11.32 11.79
N LYS A 352 -42.18 -10.14 12.42
CA LYS A 352 -43.46 -9.46 12.57
C LYS A 352 -43.79 -8.59 11.35
N VAL A 353 -43.87 -9.23 10.18
CA VAL A 353 -43.98 -8.54 8.88
C VAL A 353 -45.27 -7.71 8.78
N GLU A 354 -46.44 -8.27 9.10
CA GLU A 354 -47.71 -7.58 8.97
C GLU A 354 -47.88 -6.43 9.98
N GLU A 355 -47.35 -6.59 11.19
CA GLU A 355 -47.28 -5.51 12.17
C GLU A 355 -46.43 -4.36 11.64
N ALA A 356 -45.23 -4.66 11.11
CA ALA A 356 -44.34 -3.68 10.51
C ALA A 356 -44.97 -2.96 9.33
N LYS A 357 -45.60 -3.67 8.38
CA LYS A 357 -46.30 -3.06 7.25
C LYS A 357 -47.41 -2.11 7.74
N THR A 358 -48.19 -2.49 8.77
CA THR A 358 -49.23 -1.65 9.35
C THR A 358 -48.67 -0.35 9.92
N VAL A 359 -47.55 -0.40 10.62
CA VAL A 359 -46.87 0.79 11.16
C VAL A 359 -46.38 1.70 10.03
N ILE A 360 -45.74 1.14 9.01
CA ILE A 360 -45.20 1.92 7.90
C ILE A 360 -46.32 2.57 7.08
N LYS A 361 -47.43 1.86 6.81
CA LYS A 361 -48.62 2.44 6.14
C LYS A 361 -49.15 3.66 6.90
N LYS A 362 -49.28 3.56 8.22
CA LYS A 362 -49.71 4.69 9.06
C LYS A 362 -48.74 5.88 8.97
N LEU A 363 -47.43 5.66 8.93
CA LEU A 363 -46.45 6.73 8.77
C LEU A 363 -46.52 7.37 7.40
N ILE A 364 -46.68 6.57 6.34
CA ILE A 364 -46.87 7.05 4.96
C ILE A 364 -48.09 7.96 4.86
N ASP A 365 -49.24 7.52 5.36
CA ASP A 365 -50.49 8.27 5.31
C ASP A 365 -50.43 9.54 6.18
N LYS A 366 -49.86 9.44 7.40
CA LYS A 366 -49.79 10.55 8.36
C LYS A 366 -48.88 11.69 7.88
N HIS A 367 -47.74 11.35 7.29
CA HIS A 367 -46.69 12.31 6.92
C HIS A 367 -46.56 12.53 5.42
N HIS A 368 -47.37 11.87 4.60
CA HIS A 368 -47.28 11.94 3.13
C HIS A 368 -45.90 11.57 2.59
N VAL A 369 -45.35 10.48 3.10
CA VAL A 369 -44.02 9.97 2.68
C VAL A 369 -44.03 9.66 1.19
N THR A 370 -43.06 10.17 0.47
CA THR A 370 -42.91 9.99 -0.98
C THR A 370 -41.74 9.10 -1.34
N LEU A 371 -40.79 8.94 -0.42
CA LEU A 371 -39.54 8.22 -0.66
C LEU A 371 -39.10 7.44 0.59
N ILE A 372 -38.66 6.20 0.39
CA ILE A 372 -38.04 5.36 1.43
C ILE A 372 -36.54 5.23 1.15
N SER A 373 -35.73 5.57 2.14
CA SER A 373 -34.27 5.40 2.15
C SER A 373 -33.91 4.17 2.94
N LEU A 374 -33.54 3.09 2.28
CA LEU A 374 -33.14 1.83 2.90
C LEU A 374 -31.62 1.72 2.98
N GLY A 375 -31.06 1.53 4.17
CA GLY A 375 -29.62 1.23 4.35
C GLY A 375 -29.22 -0.08 3.70
N ASN A 376 -27.98 -0.15 3.17
CA ASN A 376 -27.46 -1.32 2.44
C ASN A 376 -26.73 -2.35 3.34
N GLY A 377 -26.83 -2.23 4.66
CA GLY A 377 -26.14 -3.10 5.60
C GLY A 377 -26.84 -4.41 5.93
N THR A 378 -26.65 -4.84 7.18
CA THR A 378 -27.21 -6.10 7.67
C THR A 378 -28.74 -6.10 7.58
N ALA A 379 -29.35 -7.21 7.08
CA ALA A 379 -30.80 -7.37 6.87
C ALA A 379 -31.43 -6.43 5.80
N SER A 380 -30.60 -5.82 4.93
CA SER A 380 -31.09 -4.94 3.86
C SER A 380 -31.94 -5.70 2.85
N ARG A 381 -31.56 -6.89 2.42
CA ARG A 381 -32.29 -7.71 1.45
C ARG A 381 -33.66 -8.15 1.97
N GLU A 382 -33.72 -8.60 3.22
CA GLU A 382 -34.97 -8.99 3.88
C GLU A 382 -35.88 -7.78 4.05
N SER A 383 -35.33 -6.64 4.44
CA SER A 383 -36.08 -5.38 4.54
C SER A 383 -36.61 -4.91 3.18
N GLU A 384 -35.82 -5.02 2.11
CA GLU A 384 -36.21 -4.69 0.75
C GLU A 384 -37.42 -5.53 0.29
N GLN A 385 -37.44 -6.84 0.57
CA GLN A 385 -38.56 -7.70 0.26
C GLN A 385 -39.87 -7.21 0.91
N VAL A 386 -39.78 -6.83 2.19
CA VAL A 386 -40.93 -6.29 2.93
C VAL A 386 -41.41 -4.97 2.34
N ILE A 387 -40.47 -4.07 1.94
CA ILE A 387 -40.80 -2.81 1.28
C ILE A 387 -41.50 -3.06 -0.06
N VAL A 388 -40.95 -3.95 -0.90
CA VAL A 388 -41.53 -4.28 -2.21
C VAL A 388 -42.95 -4.85 -2.09
N GLU A 389 -43.20 -5.70 -1.10
CA GLU A 389 -44.58 -6.20 -0.82
C GLU A 389 -45.51 -5.07 -0.35
N LEU A 390 -45.06 -4.26 0.61
CA LEU A 390 -45.80 -3.12 1.12
C LEU A 390 -46.22 -2.16 0.00
N LEU A 391 -45.29 -1.84 -0.93
CA LEU A 391 -45.56 -0.91 -2.03
C LEU A 391 -46.64 -1.42 -3.01
N LYS A 392 -46.86 -2.73 -3.10
CA LYS A 392 -47.99 -3.31 -3.89
C LYS A 392 -49.33 -3.19 -3.21
N GLU A 393 -49.36 -3.01 -1.89
CA GLU A 393 -50.56 -2.97 -1.07
C GLU A 393 -51.10 -1.55 -0.82
N ILE A 394 -50.31 -0.50 -1.12
CA ILE A 394 -50.70 0.89 -0.89
C ILE A 394 -51.14 1.58 -2.17
N PRO A 395 -52.18 2.44 -2.13
CA PRO A 395 -52.70 3.13 -3.32
C PRO A 395 -51.84 4.36 -3.71
N VAL A 396 -51.02 4.86 -2.80
CA VAL A 396 -50.20 6.05 -3.01
C VAL A 396 -48.85 5.69 -3.67
N LYS A 397 -48.33 6.57 -4.52
CA LYS A 397 -47.06 6.36 -5.17
C LYS A 397 -45.90 6.70 -4.22
N VAL A 398 -45.23 5.69 -3.70
CA VAL A 398 -44.00 5.81 -2.91
C VAL A 398 -42.88 5.08 -3.64
N GLN A 399 -41.71 5.66 -3.67
CA GLN A 399 -40.51 5.05 -4.24
C GLN A 399 -39.56 4.62 -3.11
N TYR A 400 -38.59 3.73 -3.40
CA TYR A 400 -37.53 3.44 -2.47
C TYR A 400 -36.17 3.45 -3.18
N ILE A 401 -35.11 3.75 -2.42
CA ILE A 401 -33.73 3.75 -2.86
C ILE A 401 -32.89 3.09 -1.77
N ILE A 402 -31.97 2.20 -2.19
CA ILE A 402 -30.98 1.63 -1.29
C ILE A 402 -29.82 2.64 -1.19
N VAL A 403 -29.49 3.02 0.04
CA VAL A 403 -28.49 4.04 0.38
C VAL A 403 -27.29 3.39 1.06
N ASN A 404 -26.11 3.85 0.70
CA ASN A 404 -24.89 3.43 1.39
C ASN A 404 -24.90 3.95 2.84
N GLU A 405 -24.85 3.02 3.82
CA GLU A 405 -24.85 3.35 5.25
C GLU A 405 -23.45 3.60 5.83
N ALA A 406 -22.40 3.64 4.98
CA ALA A 406 -21.03 3.86 5.44
C ALA A 406 -20.93 5.03 6.42
N GLY A 407 -20.30 4.81 7.56
CA GLY A 407 -20.10 5.80 8.62
C GLY A 407 -21.36 6.18 9.43
N ALA A 408 -22.55 5.67 9.12
CA ALA A 408 -23.77 6.00 9.88
C ALA A 408 -23.70 5.56 11.35
N SER A 409 -23.11 4.40 11.60
CA SER A 409 -22.87 3.89 12.95
C SER A 409 -21.88 4.77 13.74
N VAL A 410 -20.84 5.28 13.07
CA VAL A 410 -19.86 6.19 13.67
C VAL A 410 -20.51 7.53 14.00
N TYR A 411 -21.20 8.13 13.04
CA TYR A 411 -21.93 9.38 13.26
C TYR A 411 -22.93 9.25 14.40
N SER A 412 -23.80 8.24 14.38
CA SER A 412 -24.89 8.09 15.35
C SER A 412 -24.42 7.95 16.81
N ALA A 413 -23.19 7.44 17.02
CA ALA A 413 -22.54 7.33 18.31
C ALA A 413 -21.65 8.54 18.67
N SER A 414 -21.47 9.49 17.76
CA SER A 414 -20.58 10.65 17.95
C SER A 414 -21.16 11.69 18.92
N LYS A 415 -20.26 12.54 19.45
CA LYS A 415 -20.64 13.70 20.26
C LYS A 415 -21.52 14.66 19.45
N LEU A 416 -21.18 14.89 18.19
CA LEU A 416 -21.94 15.75 17.28
C LEU A 416 -23.39 15.27 17.14
N ALA A 417 -23.62 13.98 16.90
CA ALA A 417 -24.97 13.41 16.79
C ALA A 417 -25.74 13.51 18.13
N THR A 418 -25.04 13.43 19.27
CA THR A 418 -25.64 13.62 20.59
C THR A 418 -26.05 15.07 20.81
N GLU A 419 -25.27 16.03 20.38
CA GLU A 419 -25.60 17.46 20.44
C GLU A 419 -26.74 17.82 19.47
N GLU A 420 -26.75 17.23 18.27
CA GLU A 420 -27.82 17.45 17.28
C GLU A 420 -29.15 16.82 17.71
N PHE A 421 -29.12 15.64 18.32
CA PHE A 421 -30.31 14.88 18.77
C PHE A 421 -30.12 14.37 20.20
N PRO A 422 -30.17 15.24 21.22
CA PRO A 422 -29.92 14.87 22.62
C PRO A 422 -30.91 13.85 23.19
N ASN A 423 -32.13 13.82 22.65
CA ASN A 423 -33.23 12.95 23.13
C ASN A 423 -33.38 11.65 22.30
N PHE A 424 -32.55 11.44 21.28
CA PHE A 424 -32.60 10.25 20.45
C PHE A 424 -31.58 9.22 20.89
N ASP A 425 -31.90 7.95 20.76
CA ASP A 425 -30.90 6.88 20.85
C ASP A 425 -30.08 6.77 19.56
N VAL A 426 -29.04 5.93 19.61
CA VAL A 426 -28.13 5.72 18.49
C VAL A 426 -28.87 5.22 17.23
N GLY A 427 -29.87 4.36 17.40
CA GLY A 427 -30.63 3.81 16.27
C GLY A 427 -31.55 4.86 15.61
N GLN A 428 -32.19 5.73 16.39
CA GLN A 428 -32.98 6.83 15.87
C GLN A 428 -32.12 7.83 15.09
N ARG A 429 -30.90 8.13 15.58
CA ARG A 429 -29.95 9.00 14.91
C ARG A 429 -29.47 8.38 13.59
N SER A 430 -29.21 7.06 13.58
CA SER A 430 -28.81 6.32 12.37
C SER A 430 -29.90 6.37 11.31
N ALA A 431 -31.14 6.01 11.65
CA ALA A 431 -32.27 6.06 10.71
C ALA A 431 -32.53 7.48 10.17
N THR A 432 -32.34 8.51 11.02
CA THR A 432 -32.47 9.92 10.61
C THR A 432 -31.38 10.29 9.61
N SER A 433 -30.14 9.86 9.84
CA SER A 433 -29.04 10.07 8.90
C SER A 433 -29.32 9.37 7.56
N MET A 434 -29.89 8.15 7.57
CA MET A 434 -30.26 7.44 6.35
C MET A 434 -31.26 8.23 5.52
N ALA A 435 -32.28 8.83 6.17
CA ALA A 435 -33.25 9.66 5.47
C ALA A 435 -32.64 10.92 4.86
N ARG A 436 -31.82 11.64 5.64
CA ARG A 436 -31.19 12.89 5.22
C ARG A 436 -30.13 12.69 4.14
N ARG A 437 -29.46 11.53 4.10
CA ARG A 437 -28.48 11.21 3.04
C ARG A 437 -29.05 11.23 1.63
N LEU A 438 -30.36 11.00 1.46
CA LEU A 438 -30.98 11.19 0.16
C LEU A 438 -31.23 12.65 -0.15
N GLN A 439 -31.57 13.45 0.85
CA GLN A 439 -31.93 14.87 0.66
C GLN A 439 -30.67 15.71 0.40
N ASP A 440 -29.61 15.49 1.16
CA ASP A 440 -28.29 16.14 1.00
C ASP A 440 -27.18 15.19 1.46
N PRO A 441 -26.65 14.36 0.53
CA PRO A 441 -25.63 13.38 0.85
C PRO A 441 -24.38 14.00 1.47
N LEU A 442 -23.89 15.10 0.90
CA LEU A 442 -22.66 15.75 1.33
C LEU A 442 -22.80 16.33 2.73
N ALA A 443 -23.91 17.02 3.05
CA ALA A 443 -24.15 17.59 4.37
C ALA A 443 -24.21 16.55 5.48
N GLU A 444 -24.63 15.32 5.18
CA GLU A 444 -24.62 14.21 6.15
C GLU A 444 -23.25 13.53 6.24
N LEU A 445 -22.57 13.30 5.11
CA LEU A 445 -21.30 12.57 5.07
C LEU A 445 -20.14 13.37 5.70
N VAL A 446 -20.13 14.71 5.59
CA VAL A 446 -19.11 15.55 6.23
C VAL A 446 -19.21 15.61 7.77
N LYS A 447 -20.28 15.08 8.36
CA LYS A 447 -20.40 14.92 9.81
C LYS A 447 -19.58 13.74 10.36
N ILE A 448 -19.12 12.87 9.46
CA ILE A 448 -18.30 11.70 9.78
C ILE A 448 -16.85 12.11 9.56
N ASP A 449 -15.97 11.78 10.50
CA ASP A 449 -14.55 12.04 10.29
C ASP A 449 -14.01 11.26 9.07
N ASP A 450 -13.04 11.86 8.38
CA ASP A 450 -12.56 11.38 7.09
C ASP A 450 -12.06 9.93 7.13
N ILE A 451 -11.45 9.54 8.25
CA ILE A 451 -10.88 8.21 8.44
C ILE A 451 -11.97 7.17 8.66
N SER A 452 -12.93 7.47 9.54
CA SER A 452 -14.05 6.57 9.79
C SER A 452 -14.92 6.41 8.55
N LEU A 453 -15.13 7.48 7.77
CA LEU A 453 -15.84 7.40 6.50
C LEU A 453 -15.07 6.53 5.51
N ALA A 454 -13.77 6.77 5.34
CA ALA A 454 -12.91 6.01 4.47
C ALA A 454 -12.92 4.51 4.83
N THR A 455 -12.71 4.18 6.11
CA THR A 455 -12.69 2.79 6.60
C THR A 455 -14.03 2.09 6.38
N THR A 456 -15.16 2.76 6.64
CA THR A 456 -16.48 2.15 6.47
C THR A 456 -16.88 2.02 5.01
N VAL A 457 -16.48 2.95 4.12
CA VAL A 457 -16.66 2.79 2.67
C VAL A 457 -15.89 1.58 2.18
N MET A 458 -14.63 1.40 2.62
CA MET A 458 -13.84 0.20 2.32
C MET A 458 -14.53 -1.08 2.81
N ALA A 459 -15.03 -1.11 4.02
CA ALA A 459 -15.71 -2.28 4.57
C ALA A 459 -17.02 -2.64 3.81
N HIS A 460 -17.81 -1.66 3.37
CA HIS A 460 -19.08 -1.88 2.68
C HIS A 460 -18.94 -2.25 1.19
N GLN A 461 -17.90 -1.82 0.52
CA GLN A 461 -17.60 -2.24 -0.85
C GLN A 461 -17.21 -3.72 -0.94
N ASN A 462 -17.08 -4.35 0.22
CA ASN A 462 -16.54 -5.67 0.43
C ASN A 462 -17.55 -6.74 0.72
N SER A 463 -18.41 -7.05 -0.19
CA SER A 463 -19.07 -8.35 -0.08
C SER A 463 -18.27 -9.52 -0.69
N SER A 464 -17.25 -9.30 -1.48
CA SER A 464 -16.36 -10.39 -1.97
C SER A 464 -14.91 -10.03 -2.33
N GLN A 465 -14.61 -8.79 -2.70
CA GLN A 465 -13.25 -8.45 -3.17
C GLN A 465 -12.42 -7.56 -2.23
N VAL A 466 -13.05 -6.86 -1.30
CA VAL A 466 -12.38 -5.89 -0.41
C VAL A 466 -12.36 -6.35 1.06
N ARG A 467 -13.03 -7.45 1.45
CA ARG A 467 -12.70 -8.13 2.73
C ARG A 467 -11.20 -8.41 2.81
N ASP A 468 -10.55 -8.55 1.66
CA ASP A 468 -9.13 -8.81 1.55
C ASP A 468 -8.24 -7.57 1.83
N LEU A 469 -8.75 -6.35 1.70
CA LEU A 469 -7.98 -5.12 1.95
C LEU A 469 -8.01 -4.64 3.41
N THR A 470 -9.07 -4.94 4.17
CA THR A 470 -9.27 -4.35 5.51
C THR A 470 -8.81 -5.18 6.70
N SER A 471 -8.51 -6.45 6.52
CA SER A 471 -8.07 -7.35 7.60
C SER A 471 -6.61 -7.76 7.56
N GLY A 472 -5.84 -7.31 6.59
CA GLY A 472 -4.39 -7.44 6.57
C GLY A 472 -3.77 -6.07 6.74
N SER A 473 -2.82 -5.91 7.64
CA SER A 473 -2.06 -4.68 7.79
C SER A 473 -1.45 -4.24 6.45
N LEU A 474 -2.25 -3.62 5.65
CA LEU A 474 -1.82 -2.34 5.15
C LEU A 474 -1.34 -1.62 6.40
N ASP A 475 -0.10 -1.19 6.43
CA ASP A 475 0.31 -0.28 7.47
C ASP A 475 -0.71 0.87 7.41
N LEU A 476 -1.73 0.80 8.30
CA LEU A 476 -2.79 1.80 8.32
C LEU A 476 -2.16 3.18 8.47
N GLY A 477 -0.96 3.22 9.08
CA GLY A 477 -0.10 4.40 9.14
C GLY A 477 0.37 4.87 7.76
N TYR A 478 0.68 3.96 6.82
CA TYR A 478 1.10 4.33 5.47
C TYR A 478 -0.10 4.73 4.60
N LEU A 479 -1.19 3.98 4.65
CA LEU A 479 -2.44 4.33 3.98
C LEU A 479 -3.01 5.66 4.48
N LEU A 480 -2.91 5.90 5.79
CA LEU A 480 -3.31 7.14 6.43
C LEU A 480 -2.35 8.28 6.18
N SER A 481 -1.03 8.04 6.11
CA SER A 481 -0.07 9.08 5.74
C SER A 481 -0.22 9.49 4.26
N HIS A 482 -0.49 8.55 3.36
CA HIS A 482 -0.78 8.86 1.96
C HIS A 482 -2.17 9.48 1.77
N LEU A 483 -3.20 8.99 2.46
CA LEU A 483 -4.53 9.62 2.47
C LEU A 483 -4.49 11.02 3.10
N LEU A 484 -3.72 11.20 4.18
CA LEU A 484 -3.47 12.49 4.81
C LEU A 484 -2.63 13.42 3.94
N LEU A 485 -1.69 12.92 3.17
CA LEU A 485 -0.98 13.69 2.13
C LEU A 485 -1.92 14.09 0.99
N HIS A 486 -2.82 13.22 0.57
CA HIS A 486 -3.86 13.55 -0.40
C HIS A 486 -4.92 14.52 0.15
N LEU A 487 -5.28 14.39 1.43
CA LEU A 487 -6.26 15.25 2.11
C LEU A 487 -5.62 16.55 2.64
N SER A 488 -4.30 16.60 2.93
CA SER A 488 -3.58 17.84 3.28
C SER A 488 -3.50 18.83 2.13
N GLY A 489 -3.69 18.38 0.90
CA GLY A 489 -4.02 19.25 -0.23
C GLY A 489 -5.30 20.07 -0.02
N ASN A 490 -6.12 19.77 0.97
CA ASN A 490 -7.38 20.45 1.30
C ASN A 490 -7.30 21.45 2.47
N GLY A 491 -6.10 21.89 2.88
CA GLY A 491 -5.94 23.05 3.78
C GLY A 491 -5.98 22.76 5.28
N LEU A 492 -5.81 21.50 5.71
CA LEU A 492 -5.63 21.16 7.12
C LEU A 492 -4.25 21.60 7.63
N THR A 493 -4.19 22.21 8.82
CA THR A 493 -2.93 22.59 9.45
C THR A 493 -2.16 21.37 9.97
N ILE A 494 -0.82 21.48 10.04
CA ILE A 494 0.05 20.42 10.62
C ILE A 494 -0.43 19.99 12.02
N GLN A 495 -0.99 20.90 12.80
CA GLN A 495 -1.50 20.64 14.14
C GLN A 495 -2.79 19.78 14.10
N GLN A 496 -3.65 19.98 13.11
CA GLN A 496 -4.83 19.14 12.88
C GLN A 496 -4.44 17.76 12.37
N LEU A 497 -3.39 17.67 11.53
CA LEU A 497 -2.82 16.40 11.06
C LEU A 497 -2.18 15.59 12.19
N ILE A 498 -1.49 16.24 13.13
CA ILE A 498 -0.89 15.60 14.31
C ILE A 498 -1.97 15.12 15.29
N MET A 499 -2.99 15.93 15.56
CA MET A 499 -4.13 15.53 16.41
C MET A 499 -4.90 14.35 15.79
N LEU A 500 -5.07 14.35 14.49
CA LEU A 500 -5.68 13.26 13.72
C LEU A 500 -4.85 11.97 13.84
N PHE A 501 -3.51 12.06 13.74
CA PHE A 501 -2.58 10.94 13.89
C PHE A 501 -2.65 10.28 15.28
N PHE A 502 -2.71 11.08 16.34
CA PHE A 502 -2.86 10.56 17.71
C PHE A 502 -4.24 9.94 17.96
N HIS A 503 -5.29 10.50 17.40
CA HIS A 503 -6.65 9.94 17.50
C HIS A 503 -6.79 8.59 16.77
N ILE A 504 -6.05 8.42 15.67
CA ILE A 504 -5.97 7.14 14.94
C ILE A 504 -5.28 6.05 15.77
N ILE A 505 -4.19 6.39 16.43
CA ILE A 505 -3.46 5.46 17.30
C ILE A 505 -4.35 5.01 18.46
N ASP A 506 -5.11 5.92 19.07
CA ASP A 506 -6.03 5.60 20.16
C ASP A 506 -7.20 4.72 19.68
N CYS A 507 -7.76 4.96 18.50
CA CYS A 507 -8.79 4.10 17.92
C CYS A 507 -8.27 2.72 17.54
N LEU A 508 -7.03 2.60 17.06
CA LEU A 508 -6.39 1.32 16.75
C LEU A 508 -6.07 0.47 17.98
N LEU A 509 -5.78 1.13 19.11
CA LEU A 509 -5.58 0.46 20.39
C LEU A 509 -6.89 -0.08 20.99
N LEU A 510 -8.04 0.54 20.66
CA LEU A 510 -9.38 0.10 21.09
C LEU A 510 -9.98 -1.04 20.22
N ILE A 511 -9.44 -1.30 19.02
CA ILE A 511 -9.89 -2.37 18.12
C ILE A 511 -9.13 -3.70 18.40
N ASN A 512 -8.07 -3.67 19.21
CA ASN A 512 -7.27 -4.84 19.59
C ASN A 512 -7.59 -5.37 21.01
N VAL A 513 -8.78 -5.10 21.55
CA VAL A 513 -9.29 -5.72 22.78
C VAL A 513 -10.53 -6.55 22.49
#